data_bc934be5faa02a8c9eedf276c4a79c60
#
_entry.id   bc934be5faa02a8c9eedf276c4a79c60
#
_cell.length_a   1.000
_cell.length_b   1.000
_cell.length_c   1.000
_cell.angle_alpha   90.00
_cell.angle_beta   90.00
_cell.angle_gamma   90.00
#
_symmetry.space_group_name_H-M   'P 1'
#
loop_
_entity.id
_entity.type
_entity.pdbx_description
1 polymer ?
#
loop_
_entity_poly.entity_id
_entity_poly.type
_entity_poly.pdbx_seq_one_letter_code
_entity_poly.pdbx_strand_id
1 'polypeptide(L)'
;MSGDPSLVKGPLKGYHHETYVLALPGGSRTVKVREPRSEILWFDRRCFRSEEELLRALQEHISRVPGIVDVAGMALQGFIEGRTLGEHRRPGRRVPDATFDQIVDLFREMVRVTPDMLSVERRCEDRDRAEDGDSDGFLERLLAFVEERVYRKNHAAFAGLFRALGISDESFTLLRKHVLGLQERPFCLLHADLHRENFVLDRQGRLWAIDWELAMLGDPLYDLATHLYLMRYPGDQESRMVRAWCRLAETIRPGSSSGWERDLPLILDFKRAQSVFTDVIRVSLSLREDAGFNWVALPVAAGKLQRILTAAAQPLGLPRVPSRPQIMAALIRWHGEREAAQGDRAVLTGPGAS
;
A
#
# COMPACT_ATOMS: atom_id res chain seq x y z
N MET A 1 22.70 -6.53 -30.18
CA MET A 1 21.37 -6.77 -30.74
C MET A 1 20.60 -5.49 -30.68
N SER A 2 20.31 -4.83 -31.79
CA SER A 2 19.45 -3.64 -31.87
C SER A 2 18.02 -4.10 -31.62
N GLY A 3 17.48 -3.83 -30.43
CA GLY A 3 16.09 -4.10 -30.11
C GLY A 3 15.18 -3.20 -30.93
N ASP A 4 14.22 -3.77 -31.61
CA ASP A 4 13.18 -3.03 -32.30
C ASP A 4 12.33 -2.26 -31.26
N PRO A 5 12.34 -0.93 -31.26
CA PRO A 5 11.60 -0.11 -30.28
C PRO A 5 10.08 -0.29 -30.39
N SER A 6 9.56 -0.87 -31.48
CA SER A 6 8.13 -1.18 -31.63
C SER A 6 7.64 -2.29 -30.70
N LEU A 7 8.55 -3.08 -30.10
CA LEU A 7 8.27 -4.19 -29.20
C LEU A 7 8.16 -3.77 -27.73
N VAL A 8 8.44 -2.49 -27.40
CA VAL A 8 8.46 -1.96 -26.04
C VAL A 8 7.37 -0.91 -25.88
N LYS A 9 6.47 -1.11 -24.92
CA LYS A 9 5.51 -0.08 -24.48
C LYS A 9 5.86 0.39 -23.07
N GLY A 10 5.92 1.69 -22.86
CA GLY A 10 6.16 2.27 -21.53
C GLY A 10 7.00 3.54 -21.58
N PRO A 11 7.38 4.10 -20.40
CA PRO A 11 7.02 3.58 -19.08
C PRO A 11 5.54 3.77 -18.75
N LEU A 12 4.92 2.73 -18.20
CA LEU A 12 3.59 2.83 -17.61
C LEU A 12 3.70 3.52 -16.25
N LYS A 13 2.67 4.28 -15.88
CA LYS A 13 2.64 4.98 -14.60
C LYS A 13 2.61 3.97 -13.44
N GLY A 14 3.67 3.96 -12.63
CA GLY A 14 3.77 3.24 -11.36
C GLY A 14 4.41 4.13 -10.31
N TYR A 15 4.11 3.91 -9.02
CA TYR A 15 4.70 4.71 -7.95
C TYR A 15 6.12 4.26 -7.62
N HIS A 16 6.33 2.96 -7.44
CA HIS A 16 7.62 2.38 -7.01
C HIS A 16 8.56 2.00 -8.16
N HIS A 17 8.00 1.71 -9.33
CA HIS A 17 8.76 1.22 -10.48
C HIS A 17 8.37 1.96 -11.76
N GLU A 18 9.32 2.04 -12.66
CA GLU A 18 9.02 2.24 -14.08
C GLU A 18 8.70 0.87 -14.69
N THR A 19 7.53 0.76 -15.29
CA THR A 19 7.05 -0.50 -15.83
C THR A 19 7.07 -0.44 -17.34
N TYR A 20 7.72 -1.41 -17.95
CA TYR A 20 7.77 -1.59 -19.40
C TYR A 20 7.07 -2.90 -19.78
N VAL A 21 6.40 -2.90 -20.91
CA VAL A 21 5.76 -4.08 -21.49
C VAL A 21 6.55 -4.49 -22.74
N LEU A 22 7.05 -5.71 -22.73
CA LEU A 22 7.83 -6.28 -23.83
C LEU A 22 7.02 -7.38 -24.52
N ALA A 23 6.92 -7.31 -25.87
CA ALA A 23 6.39 -8.41 -26.65
C ALA A 23 7.48 -9.48 -26.82
N LEU A 24 7.16 -10.74 -26.52
CA LEU A 24 8.09 -11.85 -26.72
C LEU A 24 8.12 -12.29 -28.18
N PRO A 25 9.27 -12.83 -28.68
CA PRO A 25 9.35 -13.41 -30.02
C PRO A 25 8.25 -14.46 -30.22
N GLY A 26 7.54 -14.37 -31.36
CA GLY A 26 6.37 -15.23 -31.65
C GLY A 26 5.02 -14.57 -31.42
N GLY A 27 4.99 -13.31 -30.90
CA GLY A 27 3.86 -12.38 -30.99
C GLY A 27 2.64 -12.64 -30.08
N SER A 28 2.59 -13.76 -29.32
CA SER A 28 1.40 -14.14 -28.55
C SER A 28 1.46 -13.79 -27.06
N ARG A 29 2.63 -13.42 -26.54
CA ARG A 29 2.82 -13.14 -25.11
C ARG A 29 3.54 -11.83 -24.90
N THR A 30 3.04 -11.04 -23.96
CA THR A 30 3.68 -9.82 -23.46
C THR A 30 4.06 -10.03 -22.01
N VAL A 31 5.22 -9.49 -21.61
CA VAL A 31 5.72 -9.57 -20.24
C VAL A 31 5.95 -8.17 -19.68
N LYS A 32 5.88 -8.07 -18.35
CA LYS A 32 6.12 -6.85 -17.60
C LYS A 32 7.56 -6.86 -17.07
N VAL A 33 8.30 -5.81 -17.34
CA VAL A 33 9.63 -5.56 -16.75
C VAL A 33 9.53 -4.32 -15.87
N ARG A 34 10.08 -4.40 -14.67
CA ARG A 34 10.08 -3.31 -13.67
C ARG A 34 11.49 -2.83 -13.42
N GLU A 35 11.69 -1.52 -13.50
CA GLU A 35 12.91 -0.86 -13.05
C GLU A 35 12.63 -0.07 -11.77
N PRO A 36 13.34 -0.32 -10.66
CA PRO A 36 13.16 0.44 -9.42
C PRO A 36 13.50 1.91 -9.66
N ARG A 37 12.65 2.82 -9.20
CA ARG A 37 12.97 4.25 -9.18
C ARG A 37 13.94 4.53 -8.03
N SER A 38 15.07 5.15 -8.31
CA SER A 38 16.17 5.39 -7.35
C SER A 38 15.80 6.33 -6.19
N GLU A 39 14.81 7.20 -6.35
CA GLU A 39 14.49 8.28 -5.40
C GLU A 39 13.27 8.04 -4.53
N ILE A 40 12.68 6.85 -4.54
CA ILE A 40 11.46 6.58 -3.79
C ILE A 40 11.76 6.02 -2.41
N LEU A 41 11.17 6.64 -1.40
CA LEU A 41 11.16 6.09 -0.06
C LEU A 41 10.20 4.89 0.00
N TRP A 42 10.77 3.76 0.37
CA TRP A 42 10.03 2.51 0.53
C TRP A 42 9.38 2.50 1.92
N PHE A 43 8.06 2.62 1.94
CA PHE A 43 7.27 2.58 3.18
C PHE A 43 6.57 1.25 3.40
N ASP A 44 6.77 0.29 2.50
CA ASP A 44 5.96 -0.90 2.43
C ASP A 44 6.72 -2.11 2.98
N ARG A 45 6.01 -2.90 3.78
CA ARG A 45 6.51 -4.15 4.33
C ARG A 45 6.38 -5.25 3.28
N ARG A 46 7.50 -5.66 2.70
CA ARG A 46 7.56 -6.81 1.79
C ARG A 46 7.85 -8.06 2.58
N CYS A 47 6.91 -9.00 2.59
CA CYS A 47 7.04 -10.24 3.34
C CYS A 47 7.67 -11.37 2.53
N PHE A 48 7.49 -11.41 1.23
CA PHE A 48 8.10 -12.40 0.34
C PHE A 48 9.32 -11.81 -0.36
N ARG A 49 10.29 -12.68 -0.69
CA ARG A 49 11.55 -12.27 -1.31
C ARG A 49 11.37 -11.91 -2.77
N SER A 50 10.58 -12.70 -3.50
CA SER A 50 10.25 -12.48 -4.91
C SER A 50 8.74 -12.53 -5.12
N GLU A 51 8.21 -11.51 -5.81
CA GLU A 51 6.82 -11.51 -6.26
C GLU A 51 6.58 -12.58 -7.33
N GLU A 52 7.58 -12.86 -8.18
CA GLU A 52 7.48 -13.85 -9.24
C GLU A 52 7.37 -15.27 -8.66
N GLU A 53 8.16 -15.60 -7.62
CA GLU A 53 8.05 -16.89 -6.93
C GLU A 53 6.70 -17.02 -6.21
N LEU A 54 6.24 -15.94 -5.57
CA LEU A 54 4.91 -15.92 -4.96
C LEU A 54 3.82 -16.16 -6.01
N LEU A 55 3.83 -15.40 -7.11
CA LEU A 55 2.84 -15.55 -8.18
C LEU A 55 2.83 -16.98 -8.75
N ARG A 56 4.00 -17.60 -8.91
CA ARG A 56 4.09 -19.00 -9.37
C ARG A 56 3.38 -19.95 -8.40
N ALA A 57 3.59 -19.78 -7.10
CA ALA A 57 2.89 -20.57 -6.07
C ALA A 57 1.39 -20.28 -6.05
N LEU A 58 0.98 -19.01 -6.27
CA LEU A 58 -0.42 -18.63 -6.24
C LEU A 58 -1.24 -19.12 -7.44
N GLN A 59 -0.62 -19.48 -8.58
CA GLN A 59 -1.35 -19.97 -9.76
C GLN A 59 -2.18 -21.23 -9.49
N GLU A 60 -1.80 -22.02 -8.49
CA GLU A 60 -2.56 -23.22 -8.10
C GLU A 60 -3.75 -22.89 -7.18
N HIS A 61 -3.79 -21.70 -6.60
CA HIS A 61 -4.74 -21.32 -5.56
C HIS A 61 -5.66 -20.16 -5.95
N ILE A 62 -5.15 -19.22 -6.75
CA ILE A 62 -5.85 -18.00 -7.16
C ILE A 62 -6.04 -18.00 -8.68
N SER A 63 -7.28 -17.99 -9.10
CA SER A 63 -7.64 -18.23 -10.51
C SER A 63 -7.16 -17.14 -11.47
N ARG A 64 -6.97 -15.89 -11.00
CA ARG A 64 -6.67 -14.73 -11.84
C ARG A 64 -5.59 -13.86 -11.25
N VAL A 65 -4.38 -14.41 -11.25
CA VAL A 65 -3.10 -13.72 -11.00
C VAL A 65 -2.25 -13.71 -12.26
N PRO A 66 -1.32 -12.76 -12.43
CA PRO A 66 -0.40 -12.76 -13.55
C PRO A 66 0.36 -14.08 -13.65
N GLY A 67 0.40 -14.67 -14.84
CA GLY A 67 1.21 -15.84 -15.09
C GLY A 67 2.70 -15.51 -15.08
N ILE A 68 3.56 -16.50 -14.81
CA ILE A 68 5.01 -16.35 -14.89
C ILE A 68 5.51 -17.02 -16.17
N VAL A 69 6.37 -16.31 -16.88
CA VAL A 69 7.02 -16.76 -18.12
C VAL A 69 8.53 -16.77 -17.90
N ASP A 70 9.16 -17.92 -18.10
CA ASP A 70 10.61 -18.03 -18.01
C ASP A 70 11.25 -17.65 -19.37
N VAL A 71 12.07 -16.61 -19.35
CA VAL A 71 12.79 -16.09 -20.52
C VAL A 71 14.27 -16.00 -20.20
N ALA A 72 15.09 -16.79 -20.89
CA ALA A 72 16.55 -16.81 -20.72
C ALA A 72 17.00 -16.96 -19.25
N GLY A 73 16.29 -17.77 -18.47
CA GLY A 73 16.59 -18.01 -17.05
C GLY A 73 16.03 -16.94 -16.08
N MET A 74 15.31 -15.97 -16.59
CA MET A 74 14.62 -14.96 -15.78
C MET A 74 13.12 -15.24 -15.71
N ALA A 75 12.56 -15.23 -14.51
CA ALA A 75 11.11 -15.29 -14.31
C ALA A 75 10.51 -13.90 -14.53
N LEU A 76 9.63 -13.75 -15.50
CA LEU A 76 8.97 -12.50 -15.84
C LEU A 76 7.47 -12.62 -15.69
N GLN A 77 6.83 -11.58 -15.18
CA GLN A 77 5.37 -11.53 -15.05
C GLN A 77 4.71 -11.36 -16.44
N GLY A 78 3.72 -12.17 -16.72
CA GLY A 78 2.84 -11.97 -17.87
C GLY A 78 2.07 -10.63 -17.71
N PHE A 79 2.03 -9.84 -18.77
CA PHE A 79 1.27 -8.61 -18.78
C PHE A 79 -0.21 -8.92 -19.03
N ILE A 80 -1.08 -8.40 -18.16
CA ILE A 80 -2.54 -8.54 -18.32
C ILE A 80 -3.05 -7.39 -19.19
N GLU A 81 -3.47 -7.71 -20.41
CA GLU A 81 -4.12 -6.74 -21.29
C GLU A 81 -5.52 -6.41 -20.80
N GLY A 82 -5.75 -5.13 -20.50
CA GLY A 82 -7.02 -4.67 -20.01
C GLY A 82 -6.95 -3.22 -19.59
N ARG A 83 -7.93 -2.82 -18.78
CA ARG A 83 -7.99 -1.49 -18.18
C ARG A 83 -8.14 -1.61 -16.68
N THR A 84 -7.45 -0.77 -15.93
CA THR A 84 -7.61 -0.75 -14.50
C THR A 84 -9.03 -0.27 -14.12
N LEU A 85 -9.53 -0.77 -13.01
CA LEU A 85 -10.81 -0.29 -12.50
C LEU A 85 -10.75 1.21 -12.15
N GLY A 86 -9.57 1.75 -11.83
CA GLY A 86 -9.31 3.15 -11.52
C GLY A 86 -9.43 4.07 -12.74
N GLU A 87 -9.05 3.62 -13.93
CA GLU A 87 -9.21 4.39 -15.17
C GLU A 87 -10.68 4.75 -15.45
N HIS A 88 -11.60 3.85 -15.08
CA HIS A 88 -13.03 4.03 -15.36
C HIS A 88 -13.81 4.59 -14.17
N ARG A 89 -13.32 4.36 -12.94
CA ARG A 89 -14.09 4.60 -11.73
C ARG A 89 -13.21 5.20 -10.63
N ARG A 90 -13.36 6.50 -10.40
CA ARG A 90 -12.68 7.19 -9.29
C ARG A 90 -13.11 6.61 -7.93
N PRO A 91 -12.24 6.68 -6.90
CA PRO A 91 -12.61 6.36 -5.52
C PRO A 91 -13.91 7.07 -5.11
N GLY A 92 -14.77 6.38 -4.36
CA GLY A 92 -16.10 6.89 -4.00
C GLY A 92 -17.20 6.59 -5.02
N ARG A 93 -16.89 6.07 -6.20
CA ARG A 93 -17.89 5.64 -7.18
C ARG A 93 -18.21 4.17 -7.04
N ARG A 94 -19.48 3.82 -7.28
CA ARG A 94 -19.95 2.43 -7.25
C ARG A 94 -19.21 1.55 -8.26
N VAL A 95 -18.82 0.36 -7.81
CA VAL A 95 -18.30 -0.71 -8.66
C VAL A 95 -19.48 -1.48 -9.25
N PRO A 96 -19.48 -1.85 -10.55
CA PRO A 96 -20.53 -2.68 -11.15
C PRO A 96 -20.69 -4.01 -10.41
N ASP A 97 -21.92 -4.53 -10.31
CA ASP A 97 -22.21 -5.74 -9.53
C ASP A 97 -21.41 -6.96 -10.00
N ALA A 98 -21.30 -7.18 -11.31
CA ALA A 98 -20.51 -8.28 -11.85
C ALA A 98 -18.99 -8.19 -11.47
N THR A 99 -18.45 -6.98 -11.37
CA THR A 99 -17.08 -6.77 -10.91
C THR A 99 -16.98 -6.92 -9.40
N PHE A 100 -17.97 -6.42 -8.67
CA PHE A 100 -18.05 -6.57 -7.22
C PHE A 100 -18.07 -8.05 -6.81
N ASP A 101 -18.86 -8.88 -7.48
CA ASP A 101 -18.95 -10.30 -7.19
C ASP A 101 -17.62 -11.02 -7.48
N GLN A 102 -16.90 -10.61 -8.53
CA GLN A 102 -15.55 -11.12 -8.81
C GLN A 102 -14.52 -10.72 -7.73
N ILE A 103 -14.65 -9.54 -7.12
CA ILE A 103 -13.82 -9.15 -5.97
C ILE A 103 -14.12 -10.03 -4.75
N VAL A 104 -15.38 -10.31 -4.50
CA VAL A 104 -15.81 -11.25 -3.44
C VAL A 104 -15.25 -12.65 -3.70
N ASP A 105 -15.24 -13.12 -4.95
CA ASP A 105 -14.66 -14.41 -5.33
C ASP A 105 -13.14 -14.44 -5.09
N LEU A 106 -12.44 -13.36 -5.38
CA LEU A 106 -11.00 -13.25 -5.05
C LEU A 106 -10.76 -13.39 -3.54
N PHE A 107 -11.52 -12.71 -2.69
CA PHE A 107 -11.42 -12.91 -1.25
C PHE A 107 -11.70 -14.36 -0.84
N ARG A 108 -12.64 -15.03 -1.50
CA ARG A 108 -12.91 -16.45 -1.28
C ARG A 108 -11.68 -17.34 -1.56
N GLU A 109 -10.96 -17.04 -2.63
CA GLU A 109 -9.74 -17.77 -2.98
C GLU A 109 -8.64 -17.48 -1.96
N MET A 110 -8.41 -16.21 -1.60
CA MET A 110 -7.35 -15.82 -0.66
C MET A 110 -7.54 -16.40 0.75
N VAL A 111 -8.77 -16.41 1.29
CA VAL A 111 -9.06 -16.97 2.62
C VAL A 111 -8.77 -18.48 2.68
N ARG A 112 -8.81 -19.19 1.56
CA ARG A 112 -8.46 -20.62 1.48
C ARG A 112 -6.97 -20.89 1.58
N VAL A 113 -6.13 -19.92 1.22
CA VAL A 113 -4.68 -20.10 1.21
C VAL A 113 -4.14 -19.85 2.61
N THR A 114 -3.74 -20.93 3.28
CA THR A 114 -3.24 -20.92 4.65
C THR A 114 -1.70 -20.84 4.70
N PRO A 115 -1.09 -20.49 5.84
CA PRO A 115 0.36 -20.36 5.96
C PRO A 115 1.15 -21.61 5.56
N ASP A 116 0.61 -22.79 5.78
CA ASP A 116 1.22 -24.10 5.46
C ASP A 116 1.14 -24.45 3.96
N MET A 117 0.27 -23.82 3.21
CA MET A 117 0.12 -24.04 1.77
C MET A 117 1.17 -23.30 0.92
N LEU A 118 1.87 -22.30 1.48
CA LEU A 118 2.81 -21.46 0.75
C LEU A 118 4.26 -21.69 1.21
N SER A 119 5.00 -22.49 0.45
CA SER A 119 6.44 -22.72 0.63
C SER A 119 7.28 -21.74 -0.20
N VAL A 120 7.06 -20.42 -0.01
CA VAL A 120 7.79 -19.35 -0.69
C VAL A 120 8.75 -18.67 0.26
N GLU A 121 9.97 -18.38 -0.20
CA GLU A 121 10.99 -17.74 0.63
C GLU A 121 10.51 -16.38 1.13
N ARG A 122 10.62 -16.16 2.45
CA ARG A 122 10.22 -14.92 3.10
C ARG A 122 11.42 -14.01 3.31
N ARG A 123 11.23 -12.73 3.05
CA ARG A 123 12.20 -11.68 3.33
C ARG A 123 12.16 -11.22 4.78
N CYS A 124 10.99 -11.26 5.40
CA CYS A 124 10.81 -10.88 6.79
C CYS A 124 11.39 -11.93 7.74
N GLU A 125 12.07 -11.49 8.81
CA GLU A 125 12.60 -12.35 9.85
C GLU A 125 11.46 -12.93 10.70
N ASP A 126 11.73 -14.00 11.48
CA ASP A 126 10.72 -14.62 12.33
C ASP A 126 10.15 -13.65 13.38
N ARG A 127 11.00 -12.77 13.94
CA ARG A 127 10.55 -11.70 14.86
C ARG A 127 9.57 -10.72 14.24
N ASP A 128 9.54 -10.60 12.92
CA ASP A 128 8.62 -9.71 12.18
C ASP A 128 7.28 -10.40 11.88
N ARG A 129 7.11 -11.65 12.26
CA ARG A 129 5.90 -12.46 12.03
C ARG A 129 5.14 -12.63 13.34
N ALA A 130 3.83 -12.63 13.24
CA ALA A 130 2.96 -13.12 14.30
C ALA A 130 2.66 -14.60 14.07
N GLU A 131 2.35 -15.33 15.12
CA GLU A 131 1.89 -16.70 15.03
C GLU A 131 0.47 -16.76 14.45
N ASP A 132 0.08 -17.91 13.90
CA ASP A 132 -1.27 -18.09 13.35
C ASP A 132 -2.30 -17.89 14.47
N GLY A 133 -3.26 -17.02 14.23
CA GLY A 133 -4.29 -16.65 15.20
C GLY A 133 -3.97 -15.40 16.02
N ASP A 134 -2.72 -15.01 16.18
CA ASP A 134 -2.33 -13.82 16.96
C ASP A 134 -2.60 -12.52 16.20
N SER A 135 -3.88 -12.12 16.12
CA SER A 135 -4.31 -10.88 15.45
C SER A 135 -3.72 -9.62 16.07
N ASP A 136 -3.58 -9.58 17.39
CA ASP A 136 -2.94 -8.46 18.10
C ASP A 136 -1.45 -8.37 17.78
N GLY A 137 -0.72 -9.47 17.87
CA GLY A 137 0.69 -9.51 17.49
C GLY A 137 0.91 -9.16 16.03
N PHE A 138 0.01 -9.57 15.12
CA PHE A 138 0.06 -9.18 13.72
C PHE A 138 -0.06 -7.67 13.55
N LEU A 139 -1.06 -7.03 14.19
CA LEU A 139 -1.25 -5.58 14.10
C LEU A 139 -0.11 -4.81 14.77
N GLU A 140 0.41 -5.29 15.90
CA GLU A 140 1.58 -4.69 16.57
C GLU A 140 2.83 -4.73 15.68
N ARG A 141 3.09 -5.83 14.94
CA ARG A 141 4.20 -5.89 13.98
C ARG A 141 4.06 -4.85 12.86
N LEU A 142 2.84 -4.62 12.37
CA LEU A 142 2.57 -3.58 11.37
C LEU A 142 2.76 -2.17 11.94
N LEU A 143 2.33 -1.96 13.19
CA LEU A 143 2.47 -0.70 13.89
C LEU A 143 3.94 -0.38 14.18
N ALA A 144 4.70 -1.37 14.70
CA ALA A 144 6.14 -1.24 14.93
C ALA A 144 6.90 -0.93 13.64
N PHE A 145 6.51 -1.56 12.51
CA PHE A 145 7.09 -1.25 11.20
C PHE A 145 6.87 0.23 10.82
N VAL A 146 5.66 0.75 11.00
CA VAL A 146 5.36 2.17 10.70
C VAL A 146 6.15 3.10 11.61
N GLU A 147 6.25 2.78 12.90
CA GLU A 147 7.03 3.58 13.85
C GLU A 147 8.51 3.58 13.50
N GLU A 148 9.12 2.40 13.34
CA GLU A 148 10.57 2.27 13.18
C GLU A 148 11.04 2.64 11.77
N ARG A 149 10.37 2.07 10.74
CA ARG A 149 10.82 2.15 9.35
C ARG A 149 10.28 3.36 8.59
N VAL A 150 9.16 3.93 9.03
CA VAL A 150 8.59 5.12 8.39
C VAL A 150 8.88 6.36 9.23
N TYR A 151 8.40 6.41 10.47
CA TYR A 151 8.52 7.61 11.30
C TYR A 151 9.95 7.83 11.80
N ARG A 152 10.53 6.90 12.57
CA ARG A 152 11.86 7.08 13.19
C ARG A 152 12.98 7.15 12.16
N LYS A 153 12.95 6.31 11.13
CA LYS A 153 13.95 6.33 10.06
C LYS A 153 14.00 7.68 9.34
N ASN A 154 12.88 8.37 9.21
CA ASN A 154 12.78 9.66 8.56
C ASN A 154 12.76 10.84 9.54
N HIS A 155 12.89 10.59 10.84
CA HIS A 155 12.74 11.60 11.89
C HIS A 155 13.68 12.79 11.70
N ALA A 156 14.96 12.57 11.39
CA ALA A 156 15.92 13.64 11.18
C ALA A 156 15.49 14.68 10.12
N ALA A 157 14.78 14.21 9.09
CA ALA A 157 14.34 15.05 7.98
C ALA A 157 12.93 15.65 8.15
N PHE A 158 12.08 15.05 9.01
CA PHE A 158 10.66 15.39 9.09
C PHE A 158 10.16 15.70 10.50
N ALA A 159 11.01 15.61 11.56
CA ALA A 159 10.61 15.84 12.95
C ALA A 159 9.92 17.19 13.18
N GLY A 160 10.46 18.27 12.62
CA GLY A 160 9.88 19.61 12.72
C GLY A 160 8.49 19.67 12.09
N LEU A 161 8.32 19.04 10.93
CA LEU A 161 7.03 18.97 10.24
C LEU A 161 6.02 18.11 11.00
N PHE A 162 6.39 16.90 11.46
CA PHE A 162 5.51 16.05 12.25
C PHE A 162 5.02 16.78 13.49
N ARG A 163 5.93 17.43 14.24
CA ARG A 163 5.58 18.23 15.42
C ARG A 163 4.64 19.40 15.09
N ALA A 164 4.87 20.12 14.00
CA ALA A 164 4.00 21.19 13.55
C ALA A 164 2.59 20.72 13.16
N LEU A 165 2.46 19.43 12.80
CA LEU A 165 1.19 18.78 12.51
C LEU A 165 0.55 18.12 13.75
N GLY A 166 1.18 18.22 14.93
CA GLY A 166 0.68 17.65 16.19
C GLY A 166 1.05 16.19 16.41
N ILE A 167 1.99 15.63 15.64
CA ILE A 167 2.40 14.23 15.70
C ILE A 167 3.69 14.11 16.52
N SER A 168 3.71 13.16 17.47
CA SER A 168 4.84 12.88 18.36
C SER A 168 4.97 11.37 18.61
N ASP A 169 5.98 10.96 19.36
CA ASP A 169 6.14 9.56 19.81
C ASP A 169 4.96 9.09 20.65
N GLU A 170 4.30 9.99 21.40
CA GLU A 170 3.11 9.67 22.18
C GLU A 170 1.94 9.21 21.29
N SER A 171 1.87 9.69 20.04
CA SER A 171 0.84 9.28 19.08
C SER A 171 0.88 7.75 18.83
N PHE A 172 2.05 7.13 18.87
CA PHE A 172 2.18 5.66 18.74
C PHE A 172 1.69 4.93 19.99
N THR A 173 1.94 5.47 21.18
CA THR A 173 1.44 4.92 22.44
C THR A 173 -0.09 4.97 22.50
N LEU A 174 -0.68 6.08 22.07
CA LEU A 174 -2.12 6.25 22.01
C LEU A 174 -2.76 5.35 20.94
N LEU A 175 -2.13 5.26 19.76
CA LEU A 175 -2.59 4.37 18.71
C LEU A 175 -2.59 2.90 19.15
N ARG A 176 -1.53 2.42 19.82
CA ARG A 176 -1.49 1.06 20.39
C ARG A 176 -2.66 0.81 21.35
N LYS A 177 -2.87 1.72 22.31
CA LYS A 177 -3.99 1.60 23.24
C LYS A 177 -5.35 1.59 22.56
N HIS A 178 -5.48 2.27 21.42
CA HIS A 178 -6.73 2.37 20.70
C HIS A 178 -7.06 1.13 19.88
N VAL A 179 -6.05 0.47 19.26
CA VAL A 179 -6.27 -0.56 18.25
C VAL A 179 -6.00 -2.00 18.70
N LEU A 180 -5.36 -2.22 19.86
CA LEU A 180 -5.09 -3.57 20.36
C LEU A 180 -6.28 -4.15 21.13
N GLY A 181 -6.23 -5.45 21.41
CA GLY A 181 -7.30 -6.24 22.02
C GLY A 181 -8.23 -6.86 20.98
N LEU A 182 -7.70 -7.17 19.80
CA LEU A 182 -8.45 -7.82 18.72
C LEU A 182 -8.80 -9.27 19.06
N GLN A 183 -9.90 -9.76 18.50
CA GLN A 183 -10.21 -11.18 18.56
C GLN A 183 -9.23 -11.97 17.68
N GLU A 184 -8.88 -13.17 18.13
CA GLU A 184 -8.08 -14.11 17.36
C GLU A 184 -8.82 -14.57 16.11
N ARG A 185 -8.12 -14.59 14.97
CA ARG A 185 -8.62 -15.09 13.68
C ARG A 185 -7.55 -15.91 12.99
N PRO A 186 -7.91 -17.07 12.42
CA PRO A 186 -6.96 -17.90 11.69
C PRO A 186 -6.38 -17.13 10.48
N PHE A 187 -5.08 -17.14 10.30
CA PHE A 187 -4.38 -16.40 9.26
C PHE A 187 -4.54 -17.02 7.89
N CYS A 188 -4.59 -16.17 6.87
CA CYS A 188 -4.62 -16.56 5.48
C CYS A 188 -3.73 -15.66 4.63
N LEU A 189 -3.70 -15.90 3.32
CA LEU A 189 -3.08 -15.00 2.36
C LEU A 189 -3.83 -13.68 2.31
N LEU A 190 -3.07 -12.60 2.39
CA LEU A 190 -3.52 -11.22 2.21
C LEU A 190 -2.81 -10.63 1.00
N HIS A 191 -3.53 -9.85 0.22
CA HIS A 191 -2.90 -9.01 -0.82
C HIS A 191 -2.32 -7.72 -0.22
N ALA A 192 -2.97 -7.19 0.79
CA ALA A 192 -2.63 -5.98 1.56
C ALA A 192 -2.64 -4.64 0.78
N ASP A 193 -2.99 -4.66 -0.51
CA ASP A 193 -3.08 -3.45 -1.36
C ASP A 193 -4.17 -3.54 -2.44
N LEU A 194 -5.32 -4.15 -2.14
CA LEU A 194 -6.42 -4.29 -3.09
C LEU A 194 -7.16 -2.97 -3.32
N HIS A 195 -6.68 -2.20 -4.29
CA HIS A 195 -7.30 -0.95 -4.73
C HIS A 195 -7.61 -0.96 -6.23
N ARG A 196 -8.25 0.10 -6.71
CA ARG A 196 -8.79 0.16 -8.09
C ARG A 196 -7.74 0.02 -9.17
N GLU A 197 -6.51 0.46 -8.93
CA GLU A 197 -5.42 0.35 -9.91
C GLU A 197 -4.80 -1.07 -9.95
N ASN A 198 -4.99 -1.87 -8.87
CA ASN A 198 -4.52 -3.25 -8.79
C ASN A 198 -5.56 -4.26 -9.28
N PHE A 199 -6.71 -3.77 -9.79
CA PHE A 199 -7.71 -4.57 -10.48
C PHE A 199 -7.73 -4.24 -11.96
N VAL A 200 -7.43 -5.23 -12.81
CA VAL A 200 -7.50 -5.09 -14.27
C VAL A 200 -8.68 -5.90 -14.79
N LEU A 201 -9.54 -5.24 -15.55
CA LEU A 201 -10.60 -5.88 -16.33
C LEU A 201 -10.08 -6.16 -17.74
N ASP A 202 -10.00 -7.43 -18.10
CA ASP A 202 -9.61 -7.83 -19.46
C ASP A 202 -10.76 -7.59 -20.47
N ARG A 203 -10.48 -7.90 -21.75
CA ARG A 203 -11.46 -7.70 -22.84
C ARG A 203 -12.71 -8.56 -22.69
N GLN A 204 -12.65 -9.64 -21.90
CA GLN A 204 -13.76 -10.53 -21.59
C GLN A 204 -14.49 -10.11 -20.30
N GLY A 205 -14.10 -9.01 -19.67
CA GLY A 205 -14.68 -8.53 -18.41
C GLY A 205 -14.28 -9.37 -17.18
N ARG A 206 -13.23 -10.17 -17.28
CA ARG A 206 -12.67 -10.92 -16.14
C ARG A 206 -11.76 -10.02 -15.33
N LEU A 207 -11.91 -10.08 -14.00
CA LEU A 207 -11.11 -9.30 -13.07
C LEU A 207 -9.81 -10.05 -12.73
N TRP A 208 -8.69 -9.38 -12.87
CA TRP A 208 -7.36 -9.84 -12.49
C TRP A 208 -6.84 -8.99 -11.34
N ALA A 209 -6.27 -9.63 -10.33
CA ALA A 209 -5.54 -8.95 -9.27
C ALA A 209 -4.04 -8.93 -9.62
N ILE A 210 -3.45 -7.73 -9.64
CA ILE A 210 -2.04 -7.50 -9.97
C ILE A 210 -1.33 -6.84 -8.79
N ASP A 211 0.01 -6.82 -8.83
CA ASP A 211 0.84 -6.12 -7.83
C ASP A 211 0.79 -6.76 -6.44
N TRP A 212 1.22 -8.01 -6.35
CA TRP A 212 1.27 -8.82 -5.14
C TRP A 212 2.51 -8.58 -4.27
N GLU A 213 3.29 -7.54 -4.56
CA GLU A 213 4.54 -7.26 -3.86
C GLU A 213 4.38 -6.99 -2.35
N LEU A 214 3.18 -6.56 -1.92
CA LEU A 214 2.84 -6.34 -0.51
C LEU A 214 2.12 -7.52 0.13
N ALA A 215 1.93 -8.61 -0.59
CA ALA A 215 1.25 -9.78 -0.07
C ALA A 215 1.93 -10.32 1.18
N MET A 216 1.13 -10.83 2.10
CA MET A 216 1.58 -11.39 3.38
C MET A 216 0.63 -12.46 3.88
N LEU A 217 1.05 -13.19 4.90
CA LEU A 217 0.19 -14.08 5.67
C LEU A 217 -0.18 -13.37 6.97
N GLY A 218 -1.46 -13.32 7.31
CA GLY A 218 -1.93 -12.58 8.48
C GLY A 218 -3.43 -12.62 8.69
N ASP A 219 -3.91 -11.72 9.53
CA ASP A 219 -5.31 -11.57 9.88
C ASP A 219 -6.18 -11.20 8.68
N PRO A 220 -7.14 -12.03 8.27
CA PRO A 220 -7.98 -11.77 7.10
C PRO A 220 -8.80 -10.48 7.19
N LEU A 221 -9.17 -10.03 8.40
CA LEU A 221 -9.92 -8.79 8.59
C LEU A 221 -9.08 -7.54 8.23
N TYR A 222 -7.75 -7.63 8.36
CA TYR A 222 -6.85 -6.55 7.94
C TYR A 222 -6.93 -6.31 6.42
N ASP A 223 -7.03 -7.36 5.62
CA ASP A 223 -7.12 -7.22 4.16
C ASP A 223 -8.46 -6.62 3.74
N LEU A 224 -9.55 -7.04 4.38
CA LEU A 224 -10.85 -6.39 4.21
C LEU A 224 -10.78 -4.90 4.57
N ALA A 225 -10.24 -4.55 5.74
CA ALA A 225 -10.12 -3.16 6.19
C ALA A 225 -9.28 -2.32 5.22
N THR A 226 -8.15 -2.88 4.75
CA THR A 226 -7.28 -2.23 3.76
C THR A 226 -8.03 -1.99 2.45
N HIS A 227 -8.75 -3.00 1.97
CA HIS A 227 -9.57 -2.90 0.76
C HIS A 227 -10.66 -1.82 0.88
N LEU A 228 -11.42 -1.80 1.97
CA LEU A 228 -12.46 -0.79 2.20
C LEU A 228 -11.86 0.63 2.24
N TYR A 229 -10.75 0.80 2.97
CA TYR A 229 -10.04 2.06 3.08
C TYR A 229 -9.57 2.60 1.72
N LEU A 230 -9.04 1.75 0.87
CA LEU A 230 -8.48 2.12 -0.44
C LEU A 230 -9.57 2.28 -1.51
N MET A 231 -10.54 1.39 -1.57
CA MET A 231 -11.62 1.41 -2.56
C MET A 231 -12.59 2.56 -2.37
N ARG A 232 -12.83 2.98 -1.13
CA ARG A 232 -13.77 4.05 -0.77
C ARG A 232 -15.13 3.85 -1.42
N TYR A 233 -15.75 2.75 -1.14
CA TYR A 233 -17.08 2.44 -1.66
C TYR A 233 -18.13 3.46 -1.18
N PRO A 234 -19.25 3.67 -1.93
CA PRO A 234 -20.46 4.25 -1.34
C PRO A 234 -20.93 3.39 -0.16
N GLY A 235 -21.51 4.02 0.88
CA GLY A 235 -21.76 3.36 2.16
C GLY A 235 -22.64 2.09 2.07
N ASP A 236 -23.61 2.06 1.15
CA ASP A 236 -24.44 0.88 0.90
C ASP A 236 -23.62 -0.28 0.28
N GLN A 237 -22.69 0.03 -0.63
CA GLN A 237 -21.82 -0.97 -1.24
C GLN A 237 -20.72 -1.43 -0.28
N GLU A 238 -20.18 -0.53 0.55
CA GLU A 238 -19.26 -0.89 1.64
C GLU A 238 -19.91 -1.87 2.61
N SER A 239 -21.14 -1.57 3.09
CA SER A 239 -21.90 -2.46 3.95
C SER A 239 -22.22 -3.82 3.28
N ARG A 240 -22.47 -3.82 1.96
CA ARG A 240 -22.63 -5.05 1.19
C ARG A 240 -21.34 -5.87 1.15
N MET A 241 -20.18 -5.21 0.96
CA MET A 241 -18.87 -5.88 0.92
C MET A 241 -18.55 -6.54 2.27
N VAL A 242 -18.73 -5.82 3.38
CA VAL A 242 -18.52 -6.37 4.72
C VAL A 242 -19.39 -7.61 4.94
N ARG A 243 -20.70 -7.52 4.68
CA ARG A 243 -21.60 -8.68 4.85
C ARG A 243 -21.28 -9.86 3.94
N ALA A 244 -20.89 -9.60 2.69
CA ALA A 244 -20.51 -10.65 1.75
C ALA A 244 -19.23 -11.34 2.21
N TRP A 245 -18.22 -10.54 2.60
CA TRP A 245 -16.96 -11.03 3.09
C TRP A 245 -17.11 -11.86 4.39
N CYS A 246 -17.82 -11.36 5.39
CA CYS A 246 -18.06 -12.09 6.65
C CYS A 246 -18.68 -13.46 6.40
N ARG A 247 -19.73 -13.52 5.56
CA ARG A 247 -20.38 -14.78 5.24
C ARG A 247 -19.43 -15.77 4.54
N LEU A 248 -18.68 -15.29 3.54
CA LEU A 248 -17.78 -16.17 2.81
C LEU A 248 -16.62 -16.64 3.66
N ALA A 249 -15.98 -15.73 4.41
CA ALA A 249 -14.83 -16.04 5.25
C ALA A 249 -15.18 -17.07 6.31
N GLU A 250 -16.28 -16.87 7.01
CA GLU A 250 -16.80 -17.80 8.02
C GLU A 250 -17.18 -19.18 7.44
N THR A 251 -17.74 -19.21 6.23
CA THR A 251 -18.10 -20.46 5.55
C THR A 251 -16.88 -21.28 5.14
N ILE A 252 -15.79 -20.60 4.74
CA ILE A 252 -14.56 -21.25 4.25
C ILE A 252 -13.68 -21.67 5.41
N ARG A 253 -13.48 -20.77 6.35
CA ARG A 253 -12.61 -20.99 7.51
C ARG A 253 -13.29 -20.41 8.76
N PRO A 254 -13.98 -21.25 9.54
CA PRO A 254 -14.67 -20.82 10.75
C PRO A 254 -13.75 -20.02 11.67
N GLY A 255 -14.27 -18.93 12.22
CA GLY A 255 -13.51 -18.00 13.06
C GLY A 255 -12.84 -16.85 12.30
N SER A 256 -12.78 -16.87 10.95
CA SER A 256 -12.15 -15.80 10.17
C SER A 256 -12.85 -14.45 10.28
N SER A 257 -14.11 -14.42 10.67
CA SER A 257 -14.87 -13.19 10.89
C SER A 257 -15.13 -12.89 12.38
N SER A 258 -14.46 -13.61 13.30
CA SER A 258 -14.66 -13.40 14.74
C SER A 258 -14.44 -11.94 15.13
N GLY A 259 -15.39 -11.37 15.89
CA GLY A 259 -15.31 -10.01 16.45
C GLY A 259 -15.27 -8.87 15.44
N TRP A 260 -15.61 -9.11 14.18
CA TRP A 260 -15.48 -8.11 13.10
C TRP A 260 -16.20 -6.78 13.39
N GLU A 261 -17.36 -6.79 14.05
CA GLU A 261 -18.13 -5.57 14.35
C GLU A 261 -17.35 -4.58 15.21
N ARG A 262 -16.56 -5.10 16.16
CA ARG A 262 -15.70 -4.30 17.04
C ARG A 262 -14.36 -4.00 16.38
N ASP A 263 -13.74 -4.99 15.74
CA ASP A 263 -12.35 -4.95 15.33
C ASP A 263 -12.15 -4.24 13.98
N LEU A 264 -13.10 -4.34 13.05
CA LEU A 264 -13.00 -3.67 11.75
C LEU A 264 -12.84 -2.14 11.87
N PRO A 265 -13.60 -1.42 12.71
CA PRO A 265 -13.37 0.00 12.97
C PRO A 265 -11.96 0.29 13.51
N LEU A 266 -11.44 -0.55 14.42
CA LEU A 266 -10.09 -0.38 14.99
C LEU A 266 -8.99 -0.54 13.94
N ILE A 267 -9.10 -1.56 13.07
CA ILE A 267 -8.14 -1.76 11.98
C ILE A 267 -8.24 -0.63 10.93
N LEU A 268 -9.44 -0.13 10.64
CA LEU A 268 -9.63 1.05 9.79
C LEU A 268 -8.97 2.29 10.41
N ASP A 269 -9.05 2.46 11.72
CA ASP A 269 -8.38 3.55 12.44
C ASP A 269 -6.86 3.41 12.39
N PHE A 270 -6.33 2.19 12.49
CA PHE A 270 -4.92 1.93 12.21
C PHE A 270 -4.54 2.35 10.78
N LYS A 271 -5.33 2.00 9.76
CA LYS A 271 -5.07 2.41 8.37
C LYS A 271 -5.08 3.93 8.19
N ARG A 272 -6.00 4.64 8.85
CA ARG A 272 -6.05 6.11 8.85
C ARG A 272 -4.80 6.70 9.49
N ALA A 273 -4.37 6.17 10.63
CA ALA A 273 -3.16 6.59 11.32
C ALA A 273 -1.90 6.29 10.50
N GLN A 274 -1.78 5.09 9.92
CA GLN A 274 -0.69 4.69 9.04
C GLN A 274 -0.52 5.68 7.87
N SER A 275 -1.65 6.10 7.25
CA SER A 275 -1.60 7.03 6.12
C SER A 275 -1.08 8.41 6.53
N VAL A 276 -1.24 8.85 7.78
CA VAL A 276 -0.66 10.13 8.25
C VAL A 276 0.86 10.08 8.12
N PHE A 277 1.51 9.04 8.64
CA PHE A 277 2.97 8.95 8.65
C PHE A 277 3.54 8.86 7.23
N THR A 278 2.92 8.08 6.35
CA THR A 278 3.38 7.93 4.97
C THR A 278 3.04 9.15 4.10
N ASP A 279 1.83 9.68 4.20
CA ASP A 279 1.38 10.78 3.35
C ASP A 279 2.02 12.13 3.74
N VAL A 280 2.32 12.37 5.00
CA VAL A 280 3.08 13.57 5.39
C VAL A 280 4.40 13.62 4.63
N ILE A 281 5.14 12.52 4.58
CA ILE A 281 6.42 12.44 3.87
C ILE A 281 6.19 12.53 2.35
N ARG A 282 5.31 11.71 1.78
CA ARG A 282 5.04 11.67 0.33
C ARG A 282 4.57 13.00 -0.22
N VAL A 283 3.63 13.64 0.46
CA VAL A 283 3.08 14.94 0.04
C VAL A 283 4.14 16.04 0.13
N SER A 284 4.94 16.05 1.20
CA SER A 284 6.01 17.05 1.32
C SER A 284 7.07 16.90 0.24
N LEU A 285 7.47 15.66 -0.07
CA LEU A 285 8.42 15.39 -1.15
C LEU A 285 7.85 15.72 -2.53
N SER A 286 6.55 15.50 -2.76
CA SER A 286 5.91 15.84 -4.04
C SER A 286 5.79 17.33 -4.33
N LEU A 287 6.06 18.18 -3.32
CA LEU A 287 6.15 19.63 -3.51
C LEU A 287 7.54 20.09 -3.94
N ARG A 288 8.53 19.18 -4.03
CA ARG A 288 9.86 19.47 -4.54
C ARG A 288 9.92 19.14 -6.02
N GLU A 289 10.44 20.08 -6.78
CA GLU A 289 10.74 19.96 -8.20
C GLU A 289 12.21 20.35 -8.43
N ASP A 290 12.76 20.01 -9.57
CA ASP A 290 14.14 20.37 -9.94
C ASP A 290 14.36 21.89 -9.92
N ALA A 291 13.29 22.66 -10.22
CA ALA A 291 13.28 24.13 -10.22
C ALA A 291 12.96 24.77 -8.86
N GLY A 292 12.81 23.98 -7.78
CA GLY A 292 12.50 24.46 -6.43
C GLY A 292 11.21 23.93 -5.83
N PHE A 293 10.39 24.81 -5.25
CA PHE A 293 9.16 24.44 -4.53
C PHE A 293 7.91 24.69 -5.37
N ASN A 294 7.04 23.68 -5.47
CA ASN A 294 5.77 23.77 -6.20
C ASN A 294 4.69 24.54 -5.41
N TRP A 295 4.70 25.85 -5.54
CA TRP A 295 3.74 26.75 -4.88
C TRP A 295 2.30 26.53 -5.34
N VAL A 296 2.10 26.12 -6.59
CA VAL A 296 0.76 25.90 -7.17
C VAL A 296 0.10 24.67 -6.55
N ALA A 297 0.86 23.62 -6.26
CA ALA A 297 0.35 22.41 -5.64
C ALA A 297 0.15 22.54 -4.12
N LEU A 298 0.78 23.50 -3.47
CA LEU A 298 0.77 23.67 -2.01
C LEU A 298 -0.64 23.71 -1.37
N PRO A 299 -1.63 24.46 -1.88
CA PRO A 299 -2.98 24.48 -1.27
C PRO A 299 -3.70 23.13 -1.35
N VAL A 300 -3.48 22.38 -2.44
CA VAL A 300 -4.03 21.04 -2.66
C VAL A 300 -3.38 20.06 -1.72
N ALA A 301 -2.06 20.10 -1.59
CA ALA A 301 -1.27 19.29 -0.67
C ALA A 301 -1.70 19.50 0.79
N ALA A 302 -1.82 20.75 1.23
CA ALA A 302 -2.29 21.09 2.57
C ALA A 302 -3.73 20.61 2.82
N GLY A 303 -4.61 20.74 1.83
CA GLY A 303 -5.98 20.22 1.91
C GLY A 303 -6.03 18.69 1.98
N LYS A 304 -5.11 17.98 1.31
CA LYS A 304 -4.98 16.53 1.42
C LYS A 304 -4.53 16.15 2.83
N LEU A 305 -3.47 16.77 3.36
CA LEU A 305 -2.96 16.49 4.70
C LEU A 305 -3.99 16.80 5.78
N GLN A 306 -4.75 17.90 5.66
CA GLN A 306 -5.81 18.23 6.61
C GLN A 306 -6.87 17.12 6.70
N ARG A 307 -7.34 16.60 5.56
CA ARG A 307 -8.33 15.50 5.53
C ARG A 307 -7.79 14.23 6.19
N ILE A 308 -6.53 13.88 5.93
CA ILE A 308 -5.88 12.69 6.49
C ILE A 308 -5.73 12.84 8.01
N LEU A 309 -5.23 13.99 8.48
CA LEU A 309 -5.11 14.29 9.91
C LEU A 309 -6.47 14.28 10.62
N THR A 310 -7.51 14.84 9.98
CA THR A 310 -8.86 14.82 10.54
C THR A 310 -9.38 13.40 10.70
N ALA A 311 -9.16 12.54 9.71
CA ALA A 311 -9.61 11.14 9.76
C ALA A 311 -8.86 10.31 10.82
N ALA A 312 -7.62 10.66 11.15
CA ALA A 312 -6.78 9.96 12.11
C ALA A 312 -6.69 10.67 13.47
N ALA A 313 -7.44 11.75 13.69
CA ALA A 313 -7.30 12.58 14.90
C ALA A 313 -7.55 11.79 16.19
N GLN A 314 -8.61 10.97 16.22
CA GLN A 314 -8.96 10.16 17.38
C GLN A 314 -7.90 9.09 17.69
N PRO A 315 -7.52 8.17 16.77
CA PRO A 315 -6.56 7.13 17.08
C PRO A 315 -5.16 7.66 17.39
N LEU A 316 -4.78 8.81 16.85
CA LEU A 316 -3.48 9.44 17.15
C LEU A 316 -3.52 10.38 18.37
N GLY A 317 -4.68 10.55 19.01
CA GLY A 317 -4.85 11.45 20.16
C GLY A 317 -4.58 12.91 19.83
N LEU A 318 -4.85 13.37 18.60
CA LEU A 318 -4.63 14.76 18.21
C LEU A 318 -5.68 15.66 18.86
N PRO A 319 -5.31 16.54 19.80
CA PRO A 319 -6.27 17.40 20.48
C PRO A 319 -6.89 18.44 19.53
N ARG A 320 -6.17 18.78 18.47
CA ARG A 320 -6.58 19.72 17.44
C ARG A 320 -5.90 19.39 16.11
N VAL A 321 -6.66 19.38 15.03
CA VAL A 321 -6.13 19.28 13.67
C VAL A 321 -5.75 20.69 13.19
N PRO A 322 -4.51 20.90 12.69
CA PRO A 322 -4.10 22.18 12.14
C PRO A 322 -4.97 22.61 10.94
N SER A 323 -5.23 23.91 10.85
CA SER A 323 -5.93 24.49 9.70
C SER A 323 -5.06 24.44 8.43
N ARG A 324 -5.68 24.57 7.26
CA ARG A 324 -4.93 24.61 5.97
C ARG A 324 -3.81 25.65 5.96
N PRO A 325 -4.02 26.92 6.40
CA PRO A 325 -2.92 27.88 6.44
C PRO A 325 -1.78 27.46 7.38
N GLN A 326 -2.09 26.82 8.51
CA GLN A 326 -1.06 26.30 9.42
C GLN A 326 -0.26 25.16 8.78
N ILE A 327 -0.94 24.24 8.06
CA ILE A 327 -0.28 23.15 7.31
C ILE A 327 0.59 23.72 6.18
N MET A 328 0.09 24.71 5.41
CA MET A 328 0.88 25.39 4.39
C MET A 328 2.13 26.03 4.97
N ALA A 329 2.01 26.77 6.09
CA ALA A 329 3.15 27.38 6.77
C ALA A 329 4.16 26.33 7.27
N ALA A 330 3.69 25.18 7.76
CA ALA A 330 4.55 24.07 8.18
C ALA A 330 5.32 23.45 7.01
N LEU A 331 4.66 23.24 5.86
CA LEU A 331 5.30 22.71 4.63
C LEU A 331 6.34 23.67 4.06
N ILE A 332 6.06 24.97 4.03
CA ILE A 332 6.99 26.01 3.56
C ILE A 332 8.23 26.03 4.46
N ARG A 333 8.04 26.04 5.79
CA ARG A 333 9.14 26.05 6.75
C ARG A 333 10.01 24.81 6.59
N TRP A 334 9.40 23.64 6.54
CA TRP A 334 10.12 22.38 6.33
C TRP A 334 10.97 22.41 5.05
N HIS A 335 10.42 22.95 3.95
CA HIS A 335 11.18 23.07 2.69
C HIS A 335 12.38 24.02 2.85
N GLY A 336 12.19 25.21 3.40
CA GLY A 336 13.27 26.18 3.60
C GLY A 336 14.38 25.67 4.53
N GLU A 337 14.05 24.96 5.62
CA GLU A 337 15.03 24.33 6.53
C GLU A 337 15.88 23.28 5.78
N ARG A 338 15.30 22.54 4.84
CA ARG A 338 16.04 21.55 4.05
C ARG A 338 16.93 22.19 2.97
N GLU A 339 16.49 23.26 2.33
CA GLU A 339 17.32 24.00 1.37
C GLU A 339 18.55 24.59 2.07
N ALA A 340 18.37 25.20 3.23
CA ALA A 340 19.48 25.71 4.03
C ALA A 340 20.48 24.62 4.40
N ALA A 341 20.00 23.44 4.87
CA ALA A 341 20.85 22.32 5.23
C ALA A 341 21.59 21.68 4.03
N GLN A 342 21.04 21.78 2.82
CA GLN A 342 21.69 21.31 1.59
C GLN A 342 22.74 22.33 1.10
N GLY A 343 22.45 23.62 1.20
CA GLY A 343 23.40 24.70 0.89
C GLY A 343 24.65 24.63 1.76
N ASP A 344 24.50 24.44 3.06
CA ASP A 344 25.62 24.31 3.99
C ASP A 344 26.51 23.08 3.69
N ARG A 345 25.92 21.97 3.29
CA ARG A 345 26.68 20.76 2.87
C ARG A 345 27.46 21.00 1.58
N ALA A 346 26.86 21.69 0.61
CA ALA A 346 27.54 22.00 -0.65
C ALA A 346 28.73 22.94 -0.45
N VAL A 347 28.64 23.88 0.49
CA VAL A 347 29.72 24.78 0.86
C VAL A 347 30.86 24.05 1.56
N LEU A 348 30.56 23.04 2.41
CA LEU A 348 31.57 22.25 3.13
C LEU A 348 32.27 21.19 2.26
N THR A 349 31.68 20.81 1.12
CA THR A 349 32.26 19.84 0.17
C THR A 349 32.84 20.49 -1.10
N GLY A 350 32.88 21.81 -1.17
CA GLY A 350 33.50 22.55 -2.29
C GLY A 350 35.01 22.26 -2.41
N PRO A 351 35.56 22.16 -3.64
CA PRO A 351 36.98 21.91 -3.87
C PRO A 351 37.80 23.15 -3.50
N GLY A 352 38.38 23.15 -2.30
CA GLY A 352 39.17 24.26 -1.82
C GLY A 352 39.90 23.99 -0.52
N ALA A 353 40.91 23.15 -0.55
CA ALA A 353 42.12 23.26 0.27
C ALA A 353 43.18 22.39 -0.39
N SER A 354 43.91 23.04 -1.29
CA SER A 354 45.24 22.60 -1.70
C SER A 354 46.20 22.73 -0.53
#